data_dec0624897fef4cb48b82d9c9e315567
#
_entry.id   dec0624897fef4cb48b82d9c9e315567
#
_cell.length_a   1.000
_cell.length_b   1.000
_cell.length_c   1.000
_cell.angle_alpha   90.00
_cell.angle_beta   90.00
_cell.angle_gamma   90.00
#
_symmetry.space_group_name_H-M   'P 1'
#
loop_
_entity.id
_entity.type
_entity.pdbx_description
1 polymer ?
#
loop_
_entity_poly.entity_id
_entity_poly.type
_entity_poly.pdbx_seq_one_letter_code
_entity_poly.pdbx_strand_id
1 'polypeptide(L)'
;MRIKNKVLMGSVACIIAACLWGISGATGQYLFKFTGVTPEWVVSTRTLFVGIIMLTYLQLTRGGIFEIWTNKEDRKDILIFSLVGMLFTQYGYFAAIKHCNAATATVLQYTAPIMIVVYLAVKN
;
A
#
# COMPACT_ATOMS: atom_id res chain seq x y z
N MET A 1 -10.27 25.05 -18.58
CA MET A 1 -9.08 24.32 -19.06
C MET A 1 -8.23 23.72 -17.93
N ARG A 2 -7.93 24.46 -16.87
CA ARG A 2 -7.08 24.01 -15.73
C ARG A 2 -7.59 22.79 -14.95
N ILE A 3 -8.91 22.65 -14.76
CA ILE A 3 -9.52 21.53 -14.01
C ILE A 3 -9.44 20.23 -14.82
N LYS A 4 -9.72 20.31 -16.13
CA LYS A 4 -9.69 19.14 -17.03
C LYS A 4 -8.29 18.51 -17.10
N ASN A 5 -7.24 19.33 -17.11
CA ASN A 5 -5.87 18.85 -17.09
C ASN A 5 -5.48 18.19 -15.75
N LYS A 6 -5.98 18.68 -14.63
CA LYS A 6 -5.76 18.07 -13.30
C LYS A 6 -6.45 16.70 -13.19
N VAL A 7 -7.68 16.59 -13.68
CA VAL A 7 -8.42 15.33 -13.70
C VAL A 7 -7.72 14.31 -14.60
N LEU A 8 -7.31 14.73 -15.79
CA LEU A 8 -6.57 13.86 -16.72
C LEU A 8 -5.26 13.36 -16.10
N MET A 9 -4.49 14.25 -15.48
CA MET A 9 -3.23 13.90 -14.81
C MET A 9 -3.46 12.94 -13.65
N GLY A 10 -4.53 13.14 -12.86
CA GLY A 10 -4.92 12.22 -11.79
C GLY A 10 -5.31 10.84 -12.33
N SER A 11 -6.10 10.78 -13.41
CA SER A 11 -6.50 9.52 -14.03
C SER A 11 -5.29 8.73 -14.57
N VAL A 12 -4.37 9.41 -15.24
CA VAL A 12 -3.12 8.79 -15.74
C VAL A 12 -2.28 8.26 -14.59
N ALA A 13 -2.14 9.02 -13.50
CA ALA A 13 -1.42 8.57 -12.32
C ALA A 13 -2.05 7.32 -11.68
N CYS A 14 -3.39 7.25 -11.61
CA CYS A 14 -4.09 6.06 -11.13
C CYS A 14 -3.86 4.83 -12.01
N ILE A 15 -3.88 4.99 -13.34
CA ILE A 15 -3.61 3.89 -14.28
C ILE A 15 -2.18 3.37 -14.09
N ILE A 16 -1.20 4.27 -14.03
CA ILE A 16 0.20 3.91 -13.80
C ILE A 16 0.35 3.17 -12.46
N ALA A 17 -0.27 3.67 -11.40
CA ALA A 17 -0.22 3.04 -10.08
C ALA A 17 -0.83 1.63 -10.10
N ALA A 18 -1.96 1.44 -10.80
CA ALA A 18 -2.61 0.13 -10.95
C ALA A 18 -1.73 -0.86 -11.73
N CYS A 19 -1.10 -0.41 -12.81
CA CYS A 19 -0.14 -1.24 -13.57
C CYS A 19 1.06 -1.66 -12.73
N LEU A 20 1.66 -0.71 -11.99
CA LEU A 20 2.78 -0.99 -11.09
C LEU A 20 2.38 -1.95 -9.96
N TRP A 21 1.17 -1.81 -9.43
CA TRP A 21 0.63 -2.73 -8.44
C TRP A 21 0.50 -4.16 -9.00
N GLY A 22 -0.06 -4.31 -10.21
CA GLY A 22 -0.19 -5.61 -10.88
C GLY A 22 1.16 -6.27 -11.15
N ILE A 23 2.14 -5.51 -11.66
CA ILE A 23 3.52 -5.99 -11.89
C ILE A 23 4.13 -6.45 -10.56
N SER A 24 3.96 -5.69 -9.49
CA SER A 24 4.47 -6.05 -8.17
C SER A 24 3.87 -7.35 -7.64
N GLY A 25 2.56 -7.57 -7.83
CA GLY A 25 1.89 -8.82 -7.46
C GLY A 25 2.39 -10.02 -8.25
N ALA A 26 2.53 -9.88 -9.58
CA ALA A 26 3.07 -10.91 -10.44
C ALA A 26 4.53 -11.26 -10.11
N THR A 27 5.35 -10.26 -9.83
CA THR A 27 6.74 -10.45 -9.38
C THR A 27 6.80 -11.19 -8.05
N GLY A 28 5.95 -10.82 -7.10
CA GLY A 28 5.84 -11.52 -5.81
C GLY A 28 5.46 -12.99 -5.99
N GLN A 29 4.48 -13.28 -6.83
CA GLN A 29 4.08 -14.65 -7.15
C GLN A 29 5.23 -15.46 -7.77
N TYR A 30 5.97 -14.87 -8.69
CA TYR A 30 7.14 -15.50 -9.30
C TYR A 30 8.22 -15.82 -8.24
N LEU A 31 8.54 -14.86 -7.37
CA LEU A 31 9.52 -15.06 -6.30
C LEU A 31 9.11 -16.22 -5.36
N PHE A 32 7.87 -16.25 -4.91
CA PHE A 32 7.39 -17.31 -4.02
C PHE A 32 7.46 -18.70 -4.66
N LYS A 33 7.20 -18.78 -5.97
CA LYS A 33 7.19 -20.07 -6.68
C LYS A 33 8.60 -20.60 -6.97
N PHE A 34 9.55 -19.73 -7.27
CA PHE A 34 10.85 -20.17 -7.81
C PHE A 34 12.02 -19.98 -6.85
N THR A 35 11.91 -19.07 -5.85
CA THR A 35 13.04 -18.78 -4.95
C THR A 35 12.79 -19.19 -3.50
N GLY A 36 11.59 -19.64 -3.17
CA GLY A 36 11.24 -20.03 -1.80
C GLY A 36 11.23 -18.88 -0.77
N VAL A 37 11.28 -17.63 -1.23
CA VAL A 37 11.25 -16.43 -0.40
C VAL A 37 9.93 -16.35 0.36
N THR A 38 9.96 -15.84 1.59
CA THR A 38 8.76 -15.71 2.42
C THR A 38 8.08 -14.34 2.23
N PRO A 39 6.74 -14.25 2.44
CA PRO A 39 6.01 -12.98 2.38
C PRO A 39 6.59 -11.92 3.31
N GLU A 40 7.05 -12.31 4.49
CA GLU A 40 7.65 -11.42 5.49
C GLU A 40 8.89 -10.73 4.95
N TRP A 41 9.73 -11.48 4.26
CA TRP A 41 10.95 -10.94 3.64
C TRP A 41 10.62 -9.92 2.55
N VAL A 42 9.68 -10.25 1.68
CA VAL A 42 9.26 -9.35 0.58
C VAL A 42 8.64 -8.07 1.14
N VAL A 43 7.74 -8.18 2.10
CA VAL A 43 7.07 -7.02 2.73
C VAL A 43 8.10 -6.14 3.44
N SER A 44 8.97 -6.72 4.25
CA SER A 44 9.99 -5.98 5.01
C SER A 44 10.95 -5.22 4.10
N THR A 45 11.51 -5.92 3.12
CA THR A 45 12.45 -5.32 2.16
C THR A 45 11.79 -4.20 1.37
N ARG A 46 10.60 -4.44 0.80
CA ARG A 46 9.85 -3.44 0.05
C ARG A 46 9.52 -2.21 0.89
N THR A 47 9.00 -2.42 2.09
CA THR A 47 8.60 -1.32 2.98
C THR A 47 9.80 -0.48 3.40
N LEU A 48 10.93 -1.10 3.70
CA LEU A 48 12.17 -0.39 4.02
C LEU A 48 12.66 0.47 2.84
N PHE A 49 12.75 -0.12 1.65
CA PHE A 49 13.21 0.62 0.47
C PHE A 49 12.30 1.79 0.13
N VAL A 50 10.98 1.56 0.07
CA VAL A 50 10.01 2.62 -0.24
C VAL A 50 9.99 3.68 0.87
N GLY A 51 10.09 3.26 2.14
CA GLY A 51 10.16 4.17 3.28
C GLY A 51 11.37 5.10 3.21
N ILE A 52 12.56 4.57 2.96
CA ILE A 52 13.79 5.36 2.82
C ILE A 52 13.67 6.35 1.66
N ILE A 53 13.22 5.90 0.48
CA ILE A 53 13.05 6.76 -0.69
C ILE A 53 12.06 7.89 -0.42
N MET A 54 10.90 7.58 0.17
CA MET A 54 9.86 8.56 0.46
C MET A 54 10.30 9.57 1.53
N LEU A 55 10.94 9.11 2.60
CA LEU A 55 11.47 10.01 3.64
C LEU A 55 12.54 10.94 3.07
N THR A 56 13.46 10.41 2.27
CA THR A 56 14.50 11.22 1.62
C THR A 56 13.88 12.25 0.67
N TYR A 57 12.93 11.84 -0.16
CA TYR A 57 12.23 12.75 -1.07
C TYR A 57 11.48 13.86 -0.34
N LEU A 58 10.75 13.52 0.72
CA LEU A 58 10.01 14.51 1.51
C LEU A 58 10.95 15.46 2.24
N GLN A 59 12.06 14.96 2.80
CA GLN A 59 13.05 15.81 3.46
C GLN A 59 13.69 16.82 2.49
N LEU A 60 13.98 16.39 1.26
CA LEU A 60 14.57 17.26 0.25
C LEU A 60 13.59 18.31 -0.31
N THR A 61 12.28 17.96 -0.39
CA THR A 61 11.29 18.83 -1.05
C THR A 61 10.53 19.74 -0.10
N ARG A 62 10.21 19.28 1.11
CA ARG A 62 9.37 20.03 2.05
C ARG A 62 10.09 20.42 3.34
N GLY A 63 11.08 19.65 3.78
CA GLY A 63 11.69 19.79 5.10
C GLY A 63 10.68 19.49 6.24
N GLY A 64 11.17 19.49 7.47
CA GLY A 64 10.27 19.45 8.63
C GLY A 64 9.50 18.15 8.87
N ILE A 65 9.90 17.01 8.26
CA ILE A 65 9.22 15.71 8.44
C ILE A 65 9.22 15.29 9.91
N PHE A 66 10.21 15.72 10.66
CA PHE A 66 10.32 15.37 12.07
C PHE A 66 9.38 16.19 12.99
N GLU A 67 8.72 17.23 12.48
CA GLU A 67 7.73 17.99 13.24
C GLU A 67 6.53 17.13 13.66
N ILE A 68 6.15 16.14 12.84
CA ILE A 68 5.08 15.18 13.12
C ILE A 68 5.39 14.37 14.40
N TRP A 69 6.68 14.12 14.69
CA TRP A 69 7.10 13.39 15.89
C TRP A 69 7.01 14.24 17.18
N THR A 70 6.84 15.54 17.05
CA THR A 70 6.72 16.46 18.19
C THR A 70 5.32 16.37 18.81
N ASN A 71 4.29 16.11 18.01
CA ASN A 71 2.93 15.92 18.51
C ASN A 71 2.69 14.45 18.89
N LYS A 72 2.36 14.20 20.17
CA LYS A 72 2.17 12.83 20.69
C LYS A 72 0.97 12.12 20.08
N GLU A 73 -0.10 12.84 19.75
CA GLU A 73 -1.32 12.26 19.17
C GLU A 73 -1.08 11.85 17.72
N ASP A 74 -0.55 12.72 16.88
CA ASP A 74 -0.23 12.43 15.49
C ASP A 74 0.74 11.26 15.37
N ARG A 75 1.75 11.21 16.25
CA ARG A 75 2.71 10.10 16.30
C ARG A 75 2.03 8.77 16.61
N LYS A 76 1.11 8.74 17.57
CA LYS A 76 0.35 7.54 17.95
C LYS A 76 -0.51 7.05 16.80
N ASP A 77 -1.23 7.94 16.15
CA ASP A 77 -2.13 7.61 15.04
C ASP A 77 -1.34 7.10 13.82
N ILE A 78 -0.20 7.71 13.50
CA ILE A 78 0.69 7.25 12.44
C ILE A 78 1.25 5.86 12.76
N LEU A 79 1.67 5.61 13.99
CA LEU A 79 2.18 4.29 14.39
C LEU A 79 1.10 3.22 14.29
N ILE A 80 -0.10 3.48 14.79
CA ILE A 80 -1.21 2.54 14.70
C ILE A 80 -1.57 2.27 13.22
N PHE A 81 -1.72 3.33 12.42
CA PHE A 81 -2.04 3.19 11.01
C PHE A 81 -0.96 2.41 10.24
N SER A 82 0.31 2.69 10.52
CA SER A 82 1.42 2.03 9.83
C SER A 82 1.55 0.56 10.21
N LEU A 83 1.49 0.24 11.50
CA LEU A 83 1.69 -1.12 11.99
C LEU A 83 0.45 -2.00 11.75
N VAL A 84 -0.73 -1.50 12.12
CA VAL A 84 -1.97 -2.29 12.03
C VAL A 84 -2.59 -2.18 10.63
N GLY A 85 -2.68 -0.98 10.07
CA GLY A 85 -3.28 -0.76 8.75
C GLY A 85 -2.40 -1.28 7.61
N MET A 86 -1.23 -0.66 7.45
CA MET A 86 -0.38 -0.91 6.28
C MET A 86 0.34 -2.26 6.33
N LEU A 87 1.03 -2.58 7.43
CA LEU A 87 1.81 -3.83 7.52
C LEU A 87 0.90 -5.05 7.45
N PHE A 88 -0.21 -5.05 8.19
CA PHE A 88 -1.14 -6.18 8.20
C PHE A 88 -1.78 -6.41 6.82
N THR A 89 -2.19 -5.33 6.15
CA THR A 89 -2.77 -5.40 4.80
C THR A 89 -1.75 -5.91 3.78
N GLN A 90 -0.53 -5.40 3.81
CA GLN A 90 0.54 -5.81 2.90
C GLN A 90 0.93 -7.28 3.13
N TYR A 91 1.09 -7.67 4.40
CA TYR A 91 1.40 -9.05 4.75
C TYR A 91 0.29 -10.00 4.30
N GLY A 92 -0.98 -9.69 4.60
CA GLY A 92 -2.13 -10.49 4.20
C GLY A 92 -2.22 -10.67 2.68
N TYR A 93 -1.96 -9.60 1.91
CA TYR A 93 -1.95 -9.65 0.45
C TYR A 93 -0.86 -10.61 -0.09
N PHE A 94 0.37 -10.48 0.38
CA PHE A 94 1.46 -11.35 -0.08
C PHE A 94 1.34 -12.78 0.44
N ALA A 95 0.80 -12.99 1.62
CA ALA A 95 0.46 -14.32 2.13
C ALA A 95 -0.61 -14.99 1.25
N ALA A 96 -1.64 -14.25 0.84
CA ALA A 96 -2.65 -14.75 -0.08
C ALA A 96 -2.06 -15.10 -1.47
N ILE A 97 -1.13 -14.29 -1.99
CA ILE A 97 -0.41 -14.61 -3.23
C ILE A 97 0.36 -15.92 -3.12
N LYS A 98 1.04 -16.13 -1.99
CA LYS A 98 1.84 -17.34 -1.76
C LYS A 98 0.98 -18.61 -1.74
N HIS A 99 -0.20 -18.54 -1.12
CA HIS A 99 -1.08 -19.71 -0.97
C HIS A 99 -2.05 -19.93 -2.14
N CYS A 100 -2.35 -18.88 -2.91
CA CYS A 100 -3.25 -18.94 -4.06
C CYS A 100 -2.52 -18.46 -5.32
N ASN A 101 -2.81 -17.22 -5.72
CA ASN A 101 -2.16 -16.51 -6.82
C ASN A 101 -2.46 -15.00 -6.72
N ALA A 102 -1.74 -14.19 -7.53
CA ALA A 102 -1.87 -12.74 -7.50
C ALA A 102 -3.29 -12.25 -7.87
N ALA A 103 -3.96 -12.92 -8.81
CA ALA A 103 -5.31 -12.54 -9.23
C ALA A 103 -6.32 -12.74 -8.10
N THR A 104 -6.31 -13.93 -7.47
CA THR A 104 -7.20 -14.25 -6.34
C THR A 104 -6.95 -13.32 -5.15
N ALA A 105 -5.69 -13.06 -4.80
CA ALA A 105 -5.32 -12.15 -3.72
C ALA A 105 -5.85 -10.73 -3.99
N THR A 106 -5.76 -10.26 -5.22
CA THR A 106 -6.24 -8.93 -5.63
C THR A 106 -7.77 -8.85 -5.53
N VAL A 107 -8.50 -9.87 -6.01
CA VAL A 107 -9.97 -9.92 -5.90
C VAL A 107 -10.39 -9.90 -4.43
N LEU A 108 -9.76 -10.70 -3.57
CA LEU A 108 -10.04 -10.71 -2.13
C LEU A 108 -9.79 -9.34 -1.49
N GLN A 109 -8.72 -8.66 -1.86
CA GLN A 109 -8.43 -7.32 -1.35
C GLN A 109 -9.50 -6.30 -1.76
N TYR A 110 -10.02 -6.38 -2.98
CA TYR A 110 -11.09 -5.49 -3.45
C TYR A 110 -12.46 -5.78 -2.83
N THR A 111 -12.65 -6.89 -2.12
CA THR A 111 -13.88 -7.10 -1.34
C THR A 111 -13.94 -6.22 -0.09
N ALA A 112 -12.81 -5.77 0.45
CA ALA A 112 -12.76 -4.96 1.66
C ALA A 112 -13.55 -3.63 1.54
N PRO A 113 -13.43 -2.81 0.48
CA PRO A 113 -14.26 -1.61 0.30
C PRO A 113 -15.77 -1.93 0.26
N ILE A 114 -16.14 -3.05 -0.36
CA ILE A 114 -17.55 -3.49 -0.44
C ILE A 114 -18.07 -3.80 0.96
N MET A 115 -17.30 -4.53 1.76
CA MET A 115 -17.67 -4.85 3.15
C MET A 115 -17.82 -3.59 4.00
N ILE A 116 -16.94 -2.59 3.82
CA ILE A 116 -17.01 -1.30 4.53
C ILE A 116 -18.31 -0.57 4.17
N VAL A 117 -18.65 -0.50 2.87
CA VAL A 117 -19.88 0.17 2.41
C VAL A 117 -21.12 -0.53 2.97
N VAL A 118 -21.16 -1.87 2.91
CA VAL A 118 -22.27 -2.66 3.48
C VAL A 118 -22.39 -2.44 4.99
N TYR A 119 -21.26 -2.48 5.71
CA TYR A 119 -21.26 -2.20 7.15
C TYR A 119 -21.80 -0.81 7.48
N LEU A 120 -21.38 0.22 6.75
CA LEU A 120 -21.85 1.59 6.96
C LEU A 120 -23.35 1.75 6.62
N ALA A 121 -23.81 1.05 5.57
CA ALA A 121 -25.22 1.08 5.17
C ALA A 121 -26.15 0.37 6.18
N VAL A 122 -25.65 -0.65 6.87
CA VAL A 122 -26.42 -1.35 7.91
C VAL A 122 -26.41 -0.59 9.24
N LYS A 123 -25.34 0.17 9.51
CA LYS A 123 -25.18 0.92 10.77
C LYS A 123 -25.97 2.24 10.79
N ASN A 124 -26.29 2.83 9.63
CA ASN A 124 -27.11 4.04 9.49
C ASN A 124 -28.59 3.69 9.31
#